data_11d96915d689a92aed9d8b5368c7e5ac
#
_entry.id   11d96915d689a92aed9d8b5368c7e5ac
#
_cell.length_a   1.000
_cell.length_b   1.000
_cell.length_c   1.000
_cell.angle_alpha   90.00
_cell.angle_beta   90.00
_cell.angle_gamma   90.00
#
_symmetry.space_group_name_H-M   'P 1'
#
loop_
_entity.id
_entity.type
_entity.pdbx_description
1 polymer ?
#
loop_
_entity_poly.entity_id
_entity_poly.type
_entity_poly.pdbx_seq_one_letter_code
_entity_poly.pdbx_strand_id
1 'polypeptide(L)'
;MVKSLDAGIHVTVGGKMITCWRDRLPTNRDLLALFDSAVVGDGEVALAELAECLANGRPLDGVPNLIYRHGEAICANPVERVRDLDALPFPTFEGLPLSAYLAPESVLPISACRGCYWQRCAFCNLGYGESRHFAARSAERVAEEMAAQTAAHGARTFFFVDEALPPRLMAALPGAIQERSLAPRWAACARFESSLGEPLLRRLAEAGCRMLMFGLESGSARVLE
;
A
#
# COMPACT_ATOMS: atom_id res chain seq x y z
N MET A 1 27.55 0.56 4.08
CA MET A 1 27.86 1.29 2.83
C MET A 1 27.47 2.77 2.91
N VAL A 2 26.20 3.18 3.12
CA VAL A 2 25.85 4.62 3.21
C VAL A 2 26.61 5.29 4.34
N LYS A 3 26.59 4.74 5.55
CA LYS A 3 27.30 5.24 6.73
C LYS A 3 28.83 5.27 6.59
N SER A 4 29.42 4.50 5.69
CA SER A 4 30.86 4.56 5.40
C SER A 4 31.23 5.69 4.45
N LEU A 5 30.27 6.27 3.73
CA LEU A 5 30.45 7.47 2.91
C LEU A 5 30.37 8.73 3.75
N ASP A 6 29.37 8.82 4.60
CA ASP A 6 29.17 9.90 5.55
C ASP A 6 28.39 9.40 6.76
N ALA A 7 29.02 9.43 7.94
CA ALA A 7 28.39 9.03 9.20
C ALA A 7 27.24 9.96 9.63
N GLY A 8 27.20 11.21 9.12
CA GLY A 8 26.15 12.19 9.40
C GLY A 8 24.84 11.94 8.67
N ILE A 9 24.83 11.11 7.60
CA ILE A 9 23.61 10.78 6.90
C ILE A 9 22.70 9.91 7.81
N HIS A 10 21.48 10.38 8.06
CA HIS A 10 20.46 9.58 8.74
C HIS A 10 19.90 8.52 7.79
N VAL A 11 20.03 7.26 8.18
CA VAL A 11 19.53 6.11 7.41
C VAL A 11 18.29 5.57 8.10
N THR A 12 17.14 5.62 7.42
CA THR A 12 15.90 4.99 7.86
C THR A 12 15.51 3.84 6.94
N VAL A 13 14.91 2.81 7.50
CA VAL A 13 14.36 1.65 6.78
C VAL A 13 12.89 1.50 7.08
N GLY A 14 12.15 0.89 6.17
CA GLY A 14 10.71 0.67 6.34
C GLY A 14 10.18 -0.43 5.44
N GLY A 15 8.86 -0.47 5.34
CA GLY A 15 8.14 -1.41 4.48
C GLY A 15 7.72 -2.68 5.19
N LYS A 16 7.10 -3.60 4.43
CA LYS A 16 6.41 -4.77 4.98
C LYS A 16 7.33 -5.70 5.78
N MET A 17 8.54 -5.94 5.31
CA MET A 17 9.48 -6.81 6.02
C MET A 17 9.89 -6.21 7.38
N ILE A 18 10.20 -4.93 7.41
CA ILE A 18 10.56 -4.22 8.65
C ILE A 18 9.37 -4.24 9.63
N THR A 19 8.17 -4.00 9.13
CA THR A 19 6.94 -4.10 9.92
C THR A 19 6.74 -5.49 10.51
N CYS A 20 6.99 -6.57 9.75
CA CYS A 20 6.94 -7.95 10.24
C CYS A 20 7.95 -8.25 11.34
N TRP A 21 9.06 -7.51 11.38
CA TRP A 21 10.11 -7.68 12.39
C TRP A 21 10.00 -6.72 13.58
N ARG A 22 8.95 -5.92 13.61
CA ARG A 22 8.73 -4.89 14.64
C ARG A 22 9.11 -5.33 16.05
N ASP A 23 8.60 -6.48 16.50
CA ASP A 23 8.82 -6.97 17.85
C ASP A 23 10.26 -7.52 18.09
N ARG A 24 10.97 -7.82 16.99
CA ARG A 24 12.34 -8.34 17.01
C ARG A 24 13.38 -7.24 16.83
N LEU A 25 13.02 -6.13 16.19
CA LEU A 25 13.95 -5.02 15.94
C LEU A 25 14.55 -4.48 17.23
N PRO A 26 13.79 -4.20 18.30
CA PRO A 26 14.36 -3.63 19.52
C PRO A 26 15.38 -4.52 20.24
N THR A 27 15.35 -5.84 19.97
CA THR A 27 16.25 -6.82 20.58
C THR A 27 17.46 -7.18 19.72
N ASN A 28 17.46 -6.77 18.44
CA ASN A 28 18.51 -7.12 17.47
C ASN A 28 19.47 -5.93 17.26
N ARG A 29 20.47 -5.80 18.14
CA ARG A 29 21.45 -4.71 18.10
C ARG A 29 22.28 -4.69 16.83
N ASP A 30 22.62 -5.85 16.27
CA ASP A 30 23.46 -5.95 15.07
C ASP A 30 22.70 -5.39 13.85
N LEU A 31 21.41 -5.71 13.73
CA LEU A 31 20.57 -5.17 12.68
C LEU A 31 20.39 -3.65 12.82
N LEU A 32 20.15 -3.18 14.04
CA LEU A 32 20.01 -1.75 14.35
C LEU A 32 21.33 -0.96 14.21
N ALA A 33 22.47 -1.63 14.11
CA ALA A 33 23.75 -0.99 13.79
C ALA A 33 23.85 -0.56 12.32
N LEU A 34 23.00 -1.10 11.44
CA LEU A 34 23.03 -0.82 10.01
C LEU A 34 22.27 0.45 9.58
N PHE A 35 21.38 0.94 10.45
CA PHE A 35 20.56 2.13 10.21
C PHE A 35 20.26 2.89 11.51
N ASP A 36 19.78 4.12 11.40
CA ASP A 36 19.51 4.98 12.57
C ASP A 36 18.09 4.81 13.09
N SER A 37 17.15 4.54 12.19
CA SER A 37 15.74 4.35 12.54
C SER A 37 15.03 3.38 11.61
N ALA A 38 13.90 2.87 12.05
CA ALA A 38 13.00 2.01 11.29
C ALA A 38 11.56 2.51 11.44
N VAL A 39 10.86 2.66 10.31
CA VAL A 39 9.43 2.97 10.27
C VAL A 39 8.64 1.68 10.12
N VAL A 40 7.76 1.38 11.07
CA VAL A 40 6.90 0.18 11.08
C VAL A 40 5.44 0.56 10.83
N GLY A 41 4.71 -0.26 10.10
CA GLY A 41 3.32 0.06 9.73
C GLY A 41 3.20 1.10 8.63
N ASP A 42 2.26 2.04 8.80
CA ASP A 42 2.01 3.11 7.83
C ASP A 42 3.11 4.17 7.88
N GLY A 43 3.73 4.46 6.76
CA GLY A 43 4.95 5.27 6.70
C GLY A 43 4.76 6.74 6.33
N GLU A 44 3.62 7.13 5.79
CA GLU A 44 3.45 8.46 5.18
C GLU A 44 3.62 9.59 6.20
N VAL A 45 2.88 9.54 7.30
CA VAL A 45 2.98 10.54 8.37
C VAL A 45 4.32 10.42 9.08
N ALA A 46 4.70 9.19 9.43
CA ALA A 46 5.95 8.92 10.16
C ALA A 46 7.19 9.44 9.42
N LEU A 47 7.27 9.22 8.10
CA LEU A 47 8.42 9.67 7.32
C LEU A 47 8.45 11.19 7.16
N ALA A 48 7.30 11.83 6.98
CA ALA A 48 7.20 13.29 6.90
C ALA A 48 7.63 13.93 8.23
N GLU A 49 7.11 13.45 9.35
CA GLU A 49 7.47 13.96 10.69
C GLU A 49 8.92 13.68 11.05
N LEU A 50 9.45 12.49 10.70
CA LEU A 50 10.86 12.17 10.86
C LEU A 50 11.74 13.19 10.12
N ALA A 51 11.43 13.45 8.84
CA ALA A 51 12.18 14.41 8.04
C ALA A 51 12.15 15.81 8.64
N GLU A 52 10.99 16.27 9.13
CA GLU A 52 10.87 17.55 9.82
C GLU A 52 11.65 17.60 11.15
N CYS A 53 11.60 16.54 11.94
CA CYS A 53 12.35 16.47 13.21
C CYS A 53 13.85 16.55 12.94
N LEU A 54 14.35 15.79 11.97
CA LEU A 54 15.77 15.83 11.59
C LEU A 54 16.21 17.20 11.04
N ALA A 55 15.39 17.80 10.18
CA ALA A 55 15.70 19.11 9.60
C ALA A 55 15.78 20.23 10.65
N ASN A 56 14.98 20.12 11.72
CA ASN A 56 14.87 21.15 12.76
C ASN A 56 15.58 20.79 14.08
N GLY A 57 16.29 19.66 14.14
CA GLY A 57 16.94 19.19 15.37
C GLY A 57 15.96 18.87 16.51
N ARG A 58 14.72 18.49 16.19
CA ARG A 58 13.70 18.14 17.18
C ARG A 58 13.84 16.70 17.67
N PRO A 59 13.43 16.38 18.90
CA PRO A 59 13.36 15.01 19.40
C PRO A 59 12.49 14.11 18.53
N LEU A 60 12.81 12.81 18.51
CA LEU A 60 12.10 11.81 17.71
C LEU A 60 11.00 11.05 18.47
N ASP A 61 10.81 11.34 19.75
CA ASP A 61 9.87 10.66 20.65
C ASP A 61 8.39 10.86 20.27
N GLY A 62 8.08 11.95 19.55
CA GLY A 62 6.74 12.22 19.03
C GLY A 62 6.44 11.62 17.64
N VAL A 63 7.43 11.07 16.94
CA VAL A 63 7.24 10.54 15.57
C VAL A 63 6.54 9.19 15.63
N PRO A 64 5.31 9.02 15.13
CA PRO A 64 4.60 7.75 15.21
C PRO A 64 5.32 6.66 14.41
N ASN A 65 5.08 5.41 14.75
CA ASN A 65 5.58 4.25 13.99
C ASN A 65 7.12 4.12 13.94
N LEU A 66 7.86 4.89 14.76
CA LEU A 66 9.32 4.95 14.69
C LEU A 66 9.98 4.06 15.76
N ILE A 67 10.92 3.24 15.32
CA ILE A 67 11.92 2.58 16.19
C ILE A 67 13.26 3.22 15.88
N TYR A 68 13.96 3.74 16.88
CA TYR A 68 15.20 4.48 16.68
C TYR A 68 16.17 4.33 17.86
N ARG A 69 17.42 4.68 17.65
CA ARG A 69 18.43 4.71 18.71
C ARG A 69 18.51 6.11 19.33
N HIS A 70 18.50 6.15 20.63
CA HIS A 70 18.80 7.34 21.42
C HIS A 70 19.94 7.03 22.40
N GLY A 71 21.18 7.39 22.04
CA GLY A 71 22.37 6.93 22.72
C GLY A 71 22.51 5.40 22.66
N GLU A 72 22.62 4.76 23.80
CA GLU A 72 22.66 3.28 23.92
C GLU A 72 21.27 2.64 23.99
N ALA A 73 20.22 3.45 24.16
CA ALA A 73 18.85 2.96 24.26
C ALA A 73 18.20 2.81 22.87
N ILE A 74 17.33 1.80 22.77
CA ILE A 74 16.43 1.64 21.62
C ILE A 74 15.04 2.06 22.06
N CYS A 75 14.51 3.06 21.41
CA CYS A 75 13.17 3.60 21.62
C CYS A 75 12.21 3.07 20.55
N ALA A 76 10.99 2.75 20.94
CA ALA A 76 9.91 2.36 20.05
C ALA A 76 8.68 3.21 20.36
N ASN A 77 8.28 4.04 19.44
CA ASN A 77 7.12 4.91 19.57
C ASN A 77 5.81 4.15 19.28
N PRO A 78 4.67 4.68 19.74
CA PRO A 78 3.35 4.07 19.45
C PRO A 78 3.12 3.91 17.95
N VAL A 79 2.45 2.81 17.60
CA VAL A 79 2.05 2.58 16.21
C VAL A 79 0.67 3.19 15.96
N GLU A 80 0.63 4.09 14.98
CA GLU A 80 -0.57 4.72 14.50
C GLU A 80 -0.93 4.22 13.09
N ARG A 81 -2.22 4.19 12.80
CA ARG A 81 -2.75 3.73 11.52
C ARG A 81 -3.44 4.85 10.78
N VAL A 82 -3.15 4.96 9.49
CA VAL A 82 -3.93 5.83 8.61
C VAL A 82 -5.29 5.18 8.38
N ARG A 83 -6.33 5.80 8.93
CA ARG A 83 -7.72 5.31 8.81
C ARG A 83 -8.42 5.89 7.59
N ASP A 84 -8.16 7.15 7.31
CA ASP A 84 -8.69 7.86 6.16
C ASP A 84 -7.63 7.85 5.04
N LEU A 85 -7.76 6.88 4.13
CA LEU A 85 -6.86 6.78 2.99
C LEU A 85 -7.14 7.83 1.91
N ASP A 86 -8.31 8.47 1.93
CA ASP A 86 -8.65 9.53 0.99
C ASP A 86 -7.94 10.84 1.30
N ALA A 87 -7.52 11.03 2.56
CA ALA A 87 -6.72 12.18 2.97
C ALA A 87 -5.26 12.13 2.48
N LEU A 88 -4.77 10.95 2.07
CA LEU A 88 -3.41 10.81 1.58
C LEU A 88 -3.23 11.46 0.19
N PRO A 89 -2.06 12.07 -0.08
CA PRO A 89 -1.73 12.53 -1.42
C PRO A 89 -1.65 11.37 -2.41
N PHE A 90 -1.85 11.65 -3.68
CA PHE A 90 -1.60 10.66 -4.73
C PHE A 90 -0.11 10.36 -4.85
N PRO A 91 0.26 9.10 -5.17
CA PRO A 91 1.64 8.78 -5.53
C PRO A 91 2.10 9.61 -6.72
N THR A 92 3.37 10.02 -6.72
CA THR A 92 4.00 10.62 -7.89
C THR A 92 4.92 9.61 -8.55
N PHE A 93 4.90 9.59 -9.88
CA PHE A 93 5.81 8.81 -10.71
C PHE A 93 6.79 9.69 -11.47
N GLU A 94 6.85 10.99 -11.13
CA GLU A 94 7.80 11.92 -11.69
C GLU A 94 9.24 11.48 -11.44
N GLY A 95 10.09 11.66 -12.44
CA GLY A 95 11.50 11.24 -12.37
C GLY A 95 11.75 9.75 -12.60
N LEU A 96 10.70 8.91 -12.68
CA LEU A 96 10.86 7.51 -13.05
C LEU A 96 10.92 7.36 -14.58
N PRO A 97 11.86 6.57 -15.11
CA PRO A 97 11.98 6.34 -16.55
C PRO A 97 10.92 5.35 -17.03
N LEU A 98 9.64 5.74 -17.01
CA LEU A 98 8.51 4.84 -17.31
C LEU A 98 8.63 4.17 -18.69
N SER A 99 9.26 4.82 -19.66
CA SER A 99 9.51 4.27 -21.00
C SER A 99 10.59 3.16 -21.01
N ALA A 100 11.39 3.04 -19.97
CA ALA A 100 12.41 1.99 -19.86
C ALA A 100 11.90 0.69 -19.22
N TYR A 101 10.68 0.67 -18.72
CA TYR A 101 10.05 -0.55 -18.20
C TYR A 101 9.70 -1.50 -19.35
N LEU A 102 9.91 -2.79 -19.14
CA LEU A 102 9.66 -3.85 -20.13
C LEU A 102 8.16 -4.18 -20.27
N ALA A 103 7.36 -3.17 -20.53
CA ALA A 103 5.92 -3.30 -20.77
C ALA A 103 5.57 -2.64 -22.11
N PRO A 104 4.66 -3.22 -22.91
CA PRO A 104 4.25 -2.63 -24.18
C PRO A 104 3.63 -1.24 -24.04
N GLU A 105 3.09 -0.94 -22.90
CA GLU A 105 2.52 0.36 -22.49
C GLU A 105 2.76 0.59 -21.00
N SER A 106 2.70 1.85 -20.57
CA SER A 106 2.83 2.18 -19.15
C SER A 106 1.64 1.62 -18.37
N VAL A 107 1.92 0.70 -17.43
CA VAL A 107 0.97 0.20 -16.46
C VAL A 107 1.33 0.80 -15.11
N LEU A 108 0.46 1.64 -14.56
CA LEU A 108 0.71 2.24 -13.26
C LEU A 108 0.02 1.44 -12.15
N PRO A 109 0.71 1.19 -11.03
CA PRO A 109 0.09 0.60 -9.85
C PRO A 109 -0.87 1.61 -9.22
N ILE A 110 -1.99 1.11 -8.70
CA ILE A 110 -2.95 1.87 -7.92
C ILE A 110 -3.35 1.04 -6.71
N SER A 111 -3.50 1.67 -5.55
CA SER A 111 -3.96 1.01 -4.34
C SER A 111 -5.27 1.64 -3.88
N ALA A 112 -6.26 0.81 -3.70
CA ALA A 112 -7.59 1.22 -3.26
C ALA A 112 -7.85 0.87 -1.80
N CYS A 113 -7.04 -0.01 -1.19
CA CYS A 113 -7.21 -0.37 0.21
C CYS A 113 -5.90 -0.82 0.85
N ARG A 114 -5.89 -0.91 2.17
CA ARG A 114 -4.82 -1.52 2.96
C ARG A 114 -5.37 -2.70 3.73
N GLY A 115 -4.66 -3.81 3.63
CA GLY A 115 -5.09 -5.08 4.19
C GLY A 115 -6.20 -5.73 3.36
N CYS A 116 -6.68 -6.87 3.85
CA CYS A 116 -7.75 -7.61 3.20
C CYS A 116 -9.03 -7.53 4.04
N TYR A 117 -10.15 -7.22 3.40
CA TYR A 117 -11.45 -7.12 4.08
C TYR A 117 -11.94 -8.45 4.65
N TRP A 118 -11.45 -9.58 4.13
CA TRP A 118 -11.87 -10.91 4.57
C TRP A 118 -11.15 -11.39 5.83
N GLN A 119 -9.84 -11.39 5.84
CA GLN A 119 -8.98 -11.69 7.01
C GLN A 119 -9.22 -13.05 7.70
N ARG A 120 -9.77 -14.07 7.01
CA ARG A 120 -10.14 -15.35 7.59
C ARG A 120 -9.42 -16.56 7.02
N CYS A 121 -8.58 -16.37 6.00
CA CYS A 121 -7.86 -17.48 5.37
C CYS A 121 -6.82 -18.05 6.33
N ALA A 122 -6.88 -19.35 6.61
CA ALA A 122 -6.03 -20.01 7.60
C ALA A 122 -4.53 -20.00 7.20
N PHE A 123 -4.23 -19.98 5.92
CA PHE A 123 -2.86 -19.96 5.39
C PHE A 123 -2.30 -18.55 5.18
N CYS A 124 -3.15 -17.54 5.25
CA CYS A 124 -2.77 -16.19 4.83
C CYS A 124 -1.98 -15.44 5.89
N ASN A 125 -0.86 -14.87 5.47
CA ASN A 125 0.08 -14.14 6.31
C ASN A 125 -0.07 -12.62 6.24
N LEU A 126 -1.12 -12.10 5.66
CA LEU A 126 -1.36 -10.67 5.49
C LEU A 126 -1.39 -9.86 6.79
N GLY A 127 -1.53 -10.53 7.90
CA GLY A 127 -1.52 -9.93 9.23
C GLY A 127 -0.25 -10.15 10.03
N TYR A 128 0.90 -10.44 9.42
CA TYR A 128 2.13 -10.61 10.20
C TYR A 128 2.37 -9.42 11.13
N GLY A 129 2.34 -9.74 12.41
CA GLY A 129 2.71 -8.83 13.51
C GLY A 129 1.64 -7.83 13.91
N GLU A 130 0.68 -7.46 13.09
CA GLU A 130 -0.15 -6.31 13.41
C GLU A 130 -1.52 -6.31 12.94
N SER A 131 -2.08 -7.24 12.50
CA SER A 131 -3.39 -6.84 12.32
C SER A 131 -4.15 -7.11 11.11
N ARG A 132 -5.07 -7.62 11.36
CA ARG A 132 -6.42 -7.60 10.80
C ARG A 132 -6.96 -6.17 10.68
N HIS A 133 -6.11 -5.23 10.20
CA HIS A 133 -6.54 -3.87 9.87
C HIS A 133 -6.97 -3.82 8.40
N PHE A 134 -8.11 -3.21 8.17
CA PHE A 134 -8.60 -2.95 6.83
C PHE A 134 -9.09 -1.50 6.75
N ALA A 135 -8.60 -0.77 5.74
CA ALA A 135 -9.09 0.53 5.35
C ALA A 135 -9.22 0.59 3.83
N ALA A 136 -10.24 1.26 3.33
CA ALA A 136 -10.46 1.42 1.89
C ALA A 136 -10.68 2.89 1.55
N ARG A 137 -10.26 3.26 0.36
CA ARG A 137 -10.53 4.54 -0.27
C ARG A 137 -11.95 4.54 -0.84
N SER A 138 -12.49 5.73 -1.06
CA SER A 138 -13.71 5.89 -1.85
C SER A 138 -13.45 5.57 -3.33
N ALA A 139 -14.49 5.17 -4.04
CA ALA A 139 -14.41 4.96 -5.49
C ALA A 139 -14.10 6.26 -6.23
N GLU A 140 -14.62 7.37 -5.73
CA GLU A 140 -14.41 8.73 -6.21
C GLU A 140 -12.93 9.12 -6.14
N ARG A 141 -12.26 8.82 -5.01
CA ARG A 141 -10.84 9.12 -4.81
C ARG A 141 -9.95 8.25 -5.69
N VAL A 142 -10.32 6.98 -5.88
CA VAL A 142 -9.61 6.06 -6.79
C VAL A 142 -9.73 6.56 -8.24
N ALA A 143 -10.92 6.93 -8.69
CA ALA A 143 -11.13 7.44 -10.05
C ALA A 143 -10.44 8.81 -10.25
N GLU A 144 -10.37 9.64 -9.22
CA GLU A 144 -9.63 10.90 -9.23
C GLU A 144 -8.12 10.67 -9.42
N GLU A 145 -7.54 9.68 -8.73
CA GLU A 145 -6.15 9.31 -8.94
C GLU A 145 -5.92 8.79 -10.37
N MET A 146 -6.79 7.93 -10.90
CA MET A 146 -6.69 7.48 -12.29
C MET A 146 -6.68 8.67 -13.26
N ALA A 147 -7.53 9.67 -13.04
CA ALA A 147 -7.57 10.89 -13.84
C ALA A 147 -6.25 11.68 -13.73
N ALA A 148 -5.75 11.89 -12.51
CA ALA A 148 -4.51 12.60 -12.26
C ALA A 148 -3.30 11.91 -12.92
N GLN A 149 -3.19 10.59 -12.79
CA GLN A 149 -2.10 9.81 -13.40
C GLN A 149 -2.21 9.79 -14.94
N THR A 150 -3.43 9.76 -15.46
CA THR A 150 -3.65 9.88 -16.91
C THR A 150 -3.20 11.24 -17.42
N ALA A 151 -3.54 12.31 -16.71
CA ALA A 151 -3.15 13.67 -17.10
C ALA A 151 -1.63 13.89 -17.00
N ALA A 152 -1.00 13.39 -15.93
CA ALA A 152 0.43 13.61 -15.68
C ALA A 152 1.34 12.74 -16.56
N HIS A 153 0.96 11.49 -16.82
CA HIS A 153 1.83 10.49 -17.43
C HIS A 153 1.27 9.85 -18.72
N GLY A 154 0.05 10.24 -19.15
CA GLY A 154 -0.62 9.62 -20.29
C GLY A 154 -1.02 8.16 -20.04
N ALA A 155 -0.92 7.68 -18.80
CA ALA A 155 -1.23 6.31 -18.44
C ALA A 155 -2.72 6.03 -18.60
N ARG A 156 -3.04 4.91 -19.26
CA ARG A 156 -4.43 4.42 -19.45
C ARG A 156 -4.65 3.05 -18.87
N THR A 157 -3.57 2.39 -18.44
CA THR A 157 -3.63 1.04 -17.89
C THR A 157 -3.15 1.06 -16.45
N PHE A 158 -3.98 0.49 -15.57
CA PHE A 158 -3.77 0.47 -14.12
C PHE A 158 -3.84 -0.96 -13.60
N PHE A 159 -2.99 -1.26 -12.63
CA PHE A 159 -3.03 -2.51 -11.90
C PHE A 159 -3.29 -2.23 -10.42
N PHE A 160 -4.42 -2.72 -9.92
CA PHE A 160 -4.69 -2.66 -8.48
C PHE A 160 -3.78 -3.63 -7.75
N VAL A 161 -2.91 -3.07 -6.91
CA VAL A 161 -1.93 -3.84 -6.12
C VAL A 161 -2.51 -4.38 -4.82
N ASP A 162 -3.81 -4.21 -4.65
CA ASP A 162 -4.55 -4.68 -3.48
C ASP A 162 -4.69 -6.20 -3.49
N GLU A 163 -4.69 -6.81 -2.33
CA GLU A 163 -4.84 -8.26 -2.16
C GLU A 163 -6.20 -8.80 -2.65
N ALA A 164 -7.24 -8.00 -2.51
CA ALA A 164 -8.55 -8.21 -3.11
C ALA A 164 -9.38 -6.92 -3.03
N LEU A 165 -9.95 -6.48 -4.12
CA LEU A 165 -10.86 -5.33 -4.10
C LEU A 165 -12.15 -5.68 -3.34
N PRO A 166 -12.58 -4.80 -2.41
CA PRO A 166 -13.84 -5.01 -1.69
C PRO A 166 -15.05 -4.95 -2.62
N PRO A 167 -16.07 -5.79 -2.42
CA PRO A 167 -17.28 -5.80 -3.25
C PRO A 167 -17.97 -4.43 -3.36
N ARG A 168 -17.99 -3.67 -2.26
CA ARG A 168 -18.57 -2.31 -2.25
C ARG A 168 -17.84 -1.35 -3.19
N LEU A 169 -16.50 -1.41 -3.18
CA LEU A 169 -15.70 -0.58 -4.08
C LEU A 169 -15.90 -1.01 -5.53
N MET A 170 -15.88 -2.31 -5.82
CA MET A 170 -16.16 -2.82 -7.17
C MET A 170 -17.54 -2.38 -7.67
N ALA A 171 -18.54 -2.32 -6.82
CA ALA A 171 -19.88 -1.86 -7.19
C ALA A 171 -19.96 -0.35 -7.48
N ALA A 172 -19.16 0.47 -6.79
CA ALA A 172 -19.16 1.93 -6.92
C ALA A 172 -18.21 2.45 -8.01
N LEU A 173 -17.08 1.80 -8.20
CA LEU A 173 -16.00 2.25 -9.11
C LEU A 173 -16.46 2.52 -10.56
N PRO A 174 -17.33 1.71 -11.19
CA PRO A 174 -17.85 2.01 -12.53
C PRO A 174 -18.52 3.37 -12.63
N GLY A 175 -19.33 3.74 -11.65
CA GLY A 175 -19.98 5.06 -11.61
C GLY A 175 -18.97 6.19 -11.50
N ALA A 176 -18.03 6.08 -10.58
CA ALA A 176 -17.00 7.10 -10.37
C ALA A 176 -16.10 7.31 -11.60
N ILE A 177 -15.79 6.23 -12.34
CA ILE A 177 -15.05 6.29 -13.61
C ILE A 177 -15.87 7.01 -14.69
N GLN A 178 -17.15 6.66 -14.79
CA GLN A 178 -18.07 7.25 -15.78
C GLN A 178 -18.30 8.75 -15.53
N GLU A 179 -18.51 9.16 -14.30
CA GLU A 179 -18.70 10.58 -13.92
C GLU A 179 -17.52 11.46 -14.34
N ARG A 180 -16.31 10.89 -14.40
CA ARG A 180 -15.11 11.59 -14.86
C ARG A 180 -14.81 11.40 -16.34
N SER A 181 -15.71 10.74 -17.10
CA SER A 181 -15.52 10.43 -18.52
C SER A 181 -14.17 9.73 -18.82
N LEU A 182 -13.71 8.90 -17.89
CA LEU A 182 -12.47 8.15 -18.04
C LEU A 182 -12.72 6.89 -18.85
N ALA A 183 -11.70 6.47 -19.61
CA ALA A 183 -11.69 5.20 -20.35
C ALA A 183 -10.42 4.38 -19.99
N PRO A 184 -10.21 4.02 -18.72
CA PRO A 184 -9.05 3.26 -18.30
C PRO A 184 -9.17 1.80 -18.75
N ARG A 185 -8.03 1.11 -18.76
CA ARG A 185 -7.96 -0.35 -18.69
C ARG A 185 -7.41 -0.70 -17.32
N TRP A 186 -7.99 -1.66 -16.65
CA TRP A 186 -7.50 -2.03 -15.34
C TRP A 186 -7.69 -3.52 -15.03
N ALA A 187 -6.84 -4.00 -14.13
CA ALA A 187 -6.87 -5.35 -13.60
C ALA A 187 -6.76 -5.32 -12.07
N ALA A 188 -7.33 -6.33 -11.42
CA ALA A 188 -7.35 -6.41 -9.97
C ALA A 188 -7.42 -7.85 -9.47
N CYS A 189 -7.02 -8.08 -8.22
CA CYS A 189 -7.35 -9.29 -7.48
C CYS A 189 -8.74 -9.17 -6.86
N ALA A 190 -9.47 -10.27 -6.85
CA ALA A 190 -10.79 -10.38 -6.26
C ALA A 190 -10.96 -11.72 -5.56
N ARG A 191 -11.95 -11.82 -4.69
CA ARG A 191 -12.38 -13.09 -4.10
C ARG A 191 -13.66 -13.56 -4.79
N PHE A 192 -13.90 -14.87 -4.74
CA PHE A 192 -15.21 -15.39 -5.12
C PHE A 192 -16.26 -14.92 -4.11
N GLU A 193 -17.18 -14.09 -4.57
CA GLU A 193 -18.26 -13.50 -3.78
C GLU A 193 -19.59 -13.66 -4.53
N SER A 194 -20.64 -13.92 -3.80
CA SER A 194 -21.98 -14.01 -4.40
C SER A 194 -22.45 -12.71 -5.06
N SER A 195 -21.90 -11.58 -4.64
CA SER A 195 -22.16 -10.27 -5.21
C SER A 195 -21.55 -10.05 -6.60
N LEU A 196 -20.55 -10.87 -7.01
CA LEU A 196 -19.93 -10.83 -8.34
C LEU A 196 -20.75 -11.55 -9.40
N GLY A 197 -22.03 -11.26 -9.46
CA GLY A 197 -22.92 -11.77 -10.49
C GLY A 197 -22.71 -11.07 -11.84
N GLU A 198 -23.32 -11.65 -12.90
CA GLU A 198 -23.19 -11.16 -14.26
C GLU A 198 -23.47 -9.64 -14.42
N PRO A 199 -24.50 -9.03 -13.76
CA PRO A 199 -24.75 -7.61 -13.91
C PRO A 199 -23.59 -6.74 -13.43
N LEU A 200 -22.92 -7.11 -12.31
CA LEU A 200 -21.76 -6.37 -11.82
C LEU A 200 -20.56 -6.58 -12.74
N LEU A 201 -20.29 -7.82 -13.15
CA LEU A 201 -19.17 -8.11 -14.05
C LEU A 201 -19.29 -7.36 -15.38
N ARG A 202 -20.50 -7.23 -15.92
CA ARG A 202 -20.76 -6.43 -17.13
C ARG A 202 -20.43 -4.95 -16.91
N ARG A 203 -20.90 -4.36 -15.82
CA ARG A 203 -20.59 -2.97 -15.46
C ARG A 203 -19.08 -2.73 -15.27
N LEU A 204 -18.38 -3.68 -14.63
CA LEU A 204 -16.93 -3.61 -14.47
C LEU A 204 -16.21 -3.64 -15.82
N ALA A 205 -16.63 -4.53 -16.72
CA ALA A 205 -16.07 -4.63 -18.07
C ALA A 205 -16.30 -3.35 -18.89
N GLU A 206 -17.49 -2.75 -18.82
CA GLU A 206 -17.84 -1.47 -19.44
C GLU A 206 -16.99 -0.32 -18.88
N ALA A 207 -16.67 -0.35 -17.58
CA ALA A 207 -15.78 0.61 -16.91
C ALA A 207 -14.28 0.30 -17.11
N GLY A 208 -13.94 -0.62 -18.02
CA GLY A 208 -12.56 -0.89 -18.41
C GLY A 208 -11.84 -1.99 -17.64
N CYS A 209 -12.52 -2.74 -16.77
CA CYS A 209 -11.94 -3.95 -16.20
C CYS A 209 -11.62 -4.97 -17.33
N ARG A 210 -10.37 -5.40 -17.36
CA ARG A 210 -9.90 -6.38 -18.38
C ARG A 210 -9.53 -7.72 -17.77
N MET A 211 -9.24 -7.74 -16.47
CA MET A 211 -8.87 -8.96 -15.78
C MET A 211 -9.24 -8.87 -14.30
N LEU A 212 -9.87 -9.92 -13.80
CA LEU A 212 -9.99 -10.19 -12.37
C LEU A 212 -9.25 -11.50 -12.07
N MET A 213 -8.32 -11.44 -11.13
CA MET A 213 -7.56 -12.59 -10.65
C MET A 213 -8.17 -13.11 -9.37
N PHE A 214 -8.45 -14.40 -9.32
CA PHE A 214 -9.07 -15.05 -8.17
C PHE A 214 -8.14 -16.08 -7.55
N GLY A 215 -8.03 -16.07 -6.23
CA GLY A 215 -7.41 -17.16 -5.47
C GLY A 215 -8.39 -18.35 -5.38
N LEU A 216 -8.15 -19.41 -6.17
CA LEU A 216 -8.93 -20.65 -6.09
C LEU A 216 -8.43 -21.55 -4.97
N GLU A 217 -7.14 -21.45 -4.64
CA GLU A 217 -6.39 -22.15 -3.59
C GLU A 217 -6.40 -23.70 -3.74
N SER A 218 -7.56 -24.33 -3.86
CA SER A 218 -7.69 -25.76 -4.05
C SER A 218 -8.96 -26.13 -4.81
N GLY A 219 -8.92 -27.24 -5.56
CA GLY A 219 -10.09 -27.91 -6.13
C GLY A 219 -10.66 -29.01 -5.23
N SER A 220 -10.09 -29.23 -4.05
CA SER A 220 -10.51 -30.27 -3.11
C SER A 220 -11.42 -29.68 -2.02
N ALA A 221 -12.66 -30.16 -1.91
CA ALA A 221 -13.58 -29.75 -0.85
C ALA A 221 -12.97 -29.93 0.55
N ARG A 222 -12.24 -31.04 0.78
CA ARG A 222 -11.58 -31.32 2.07
C ARG A 222 -10.50 -30.29 2.44
N VAL A 223 -9.90 -29.61 1.46
CA VAL A 223 -8.87 -28.59 1.71
C VAL A 223 -9.50 -27.21 1.91
N LEU A 224 -10.70 -27.01 1.37
CA LEU A 224 -11.43 -25.74 1.46
C LEU A 224 -12.28 -25.63 2.74
N GLU A 225 -12.53 -26.75 3.46
CA GLU A 225 -13.14 -26.80 4.78
C GLU A 225 -12.15 -26.39 5.89
#